data_6eb1d75943b7351b09938f6597998a4c
#
_entry.id   6eb1d75943b7351b09938f6597998a4c
#
_cell.length_a   1.000
_cell.length_b   1.000
_cell.length_c   1.000
_cell.angle_alpha   90.00
_cell.angle_beta   90.00
_cell.angle_gamma   90.00
#
_symmetry.space_group_name_H-M   'P 1'
#
loop_
_entity.id
_entity.type
_entity.pdbx_description
1 polymer ?
#
loop_
_entity_poly.entity_id
_entity_poly.type
_entity_poly.pdbx_seq_one_letter_code
_entity_poly.pdbx_strand_id
1 'polypeptide(L)'
;MSDDLRTERKGQLLAVKDLPTLPAVLEEVSKLLEDPNSSTQQIAKLISRDQVLSAKVLKMVNSPIYGFPGRISTIQHALVLLGFNVIKGLIISTSVFELMTTSMVGLWEHSVGCAMACNAIAREAGFKEPEEYAVAGLLHDLGKVIVALQMPAAKEEIDAMVRQEELLYLDAEKKVLGFGHDRINAWVADHWNLPLNLKIGIAGHHRPVTAQHYPKMACVVHVGDVLVRTLELGSGGDDQVPRLDPDALALLQLDLGQVDKVLEVVLEEIEGDSLSMGLG
;
A
#
# COMPACT_ATOMS: atom_id res chain seq x y z
N MET A 1 -5.35 -16.90 -22.85
CA MET A 1 -3.92 -16.56 -22.84
C MET A 1 -3.16 -17.79 -22.33
N SER A 2 -2.09 -18.23 -23.01
CA SER A 2 -1.34 -19.43 -22.63
C SER A 2 -0.53 -19.20 -21.34
N ASP A 3 -0.26 -20.27 -20.57
CA ASP A 3 0.57 -20.20 -19.36
C ASP A 3 2.00 -19.74 -19.66
N ASP A 4 2.49 -19.96 -20.88
CA ASP A 4 3.79 -19.50 -21.35
C ASP A 4 3.86 -17.97 -21.42
N LEU A 5 2.84 -17.28 -21.95
CA LEU A 5 2.77 -15.83 -21.98
C LEU A 5 2.67 -15.20 -20.58
N ARG A 6 1.99 -15.87 -19.66
CA ARG A 6 1.96 -15.46 -18.24
C ARG A 6 3.34 -15.56 -17.60
N THR A 7 4.03 -16.65 -17.86
CA THR A 7 5.37 -16.89 -17.31
C THR A 7 6.38 -15.91 -17.89
N GLU A 8 6.30 -15.64 -19.20
CA GLU A 8 7.15 -14.65 -19.86
C GLU A 8 6.92 -13.23 -19.32
N ARG A 9 5.66 -12.78 -19.21
CA ARG A 9 5.32 -11.46 -18.67
C ARG A 9 5.69 -11.33 -17.18
N LYS A 10 5.48 -12.39 -16.40
CA LYS A 10 6.01 -12.44 -15.02
C LYS A 10 7.53 -12.32 -15.02
N GLY A 11 8.22 -13.04 -15.90
CA GLY A 11 9.65 -12.94 -16.08
C GLY A 11 10.09 -11.53 -16.45
N GLN A 12 9.40 -10.87 -17.37
CA GLN A 12 9.64 -9.47 -17.74
C GLN A 12 9.44 -8.52 -16.56
N LEU A 13 8.37 -8.67 -15.78
CA LEU A 13 8.10 -7.84 -14.60
C LEU A 13 9.09 -8.04 -13.46
N LEU A 14 9.63 -9.24 -13.29
CA LEU A 14 10.57 -9.58 -12.21
C LEU A 14 12.04 -9.60 -12.65
N ALA A 15 12.32 -9.76 -13.96
CA ALA A 15 13.69 -9.75 -14.51
C ALA A 15 14.34 -8.37 -14.46
N VAL A 16 13.65 -7.40 -13.91
CA VAL A 16 14.06 -6.04 -13.97
C VAL A 16 15.14 -5.78 -12.93
N LYS A 17 16.32 -5.54 -13.44
CA LYS A 17 17.39 -4.88 -12.69
C LYS A 17 16.99 -3.47 -12.17
N ASP A 18 15.79 -3.02 -12.58
CA ASP A 18 15.23 -1.69 -12.38
C ASP A 18 13.82 -1.69 -11.75
N LEU A 19 13.37 -2.76 -11.06
CA LEU A 19 12.41 -2.53 -9.97
C LEU A 19 13.01 -1.39 -9.15
N PRO A 20 12.23 -0.37 -8.71
CA PRO A 20 12.78 0.68 -7.87
C PRO A 20 13.67 -0.03 -6.86
N THR A 21 14.98 0.12 -7.04
CA THR A 21 15.93 -0.58 -6.17
C THR A 21 15.53 -0.16 -4.78
N LEU A 22 15.12 -1.14 -3.98
CA LEU A 22 14.91 -0.86 -2.57
C LEU A 22 16.13 -0.05 -2.13
N PRO A 23 15.96 1.08 -1.46
CA PRO A 23 17.11 1.82 -0.98
C PRO A 23 18.10 0.83 -0.39
N ALA A 24 19.37 0.93 -0.76
CA ALA A 24 20.40 -0.02 -0.28
C ALA A 24 20.33 -0.19 1.25
N VAL A 25 19.84 0.83 1.95
CA VAL A 25 19.55 0.80 3.38
C VAL A 25 18.56 -0.29 3.77
N LEU A 26 17.57 -0.63 2.94
CA LEU A 26 16.61 -1.70 3.27
C LEU A 26 17.22 -3.09 3.17
N GLU A 27 18.13 -3.31 2.21
CA GLU A 27 18.85 -4.58 2.12
C GLU A 27 19.78 -4.77 3.32
N GLU A 28 20.47 -3.69 3.73
CA GLU A 28 21.32 -3.71 4.91
C GLU A 28 20.52 -3.90 6.20
N VAL A 29 19.36 -3.24 6.31
CA VAL A 29 18.45 -3.39 7.44
C VAL A 29 17.88 -4.81 7.49
N SER A 30 17.50 -5.40 6.37
CA SER A 30 17.00 -6.77 6.32
C SER A 30 18.04 -7.76 6.84
N LYS A 31 19.32 -7.58 6.49
CA LYS A 31 20.42 -8.40 7.03
C LYS A 31 20.62 -8.23 8.54
N LEU A 32 20.45 -7.00 9.06
CA LEU A 32 20.53 -6.76 10.51
C LEU A 32 19.38 -7.44 11.26
N LEU A 33 18.21 -7.56 10.66
CA LEU A 33 17.06 -8.22 11.28
C LEU A 33 17.20 -9.74 11.37
N GLU A 34 17.97 -10.33 10.46
CA GLU A 34 18.29 -11.77 10.50
C GLU A 34 19.33 -12.10 11.60
N ASP A 35 20.06 -11.11 12.11
CA ASP A 35 20.99 -11.28 13.21
C ASP A 35 20.27 -11.13 14.58
N PRO A 36 20.18 -12.20 15.40
CA PRO A 36 19.54 -12.15 16.70
C PRO A 36 20.15 -11.15 17.69
N ASN A 37 21.39 -10.70 17.43
CA ASN A 37 22.10 -9.74 18.28
C ASN A 37 21.86 -8.28 17.86
N SER A 38 21.12 -8.05 16.78
CA SER A 38 20.82 -6.71 16.33
C SER A 38 19.89 -5.96 17.26
N SER A 39 20.17 -4.68 17.47
CA SER A 39 19.35 -3.81 18.30
C SER A 39 18.58 -2.80 17.43
N THR A 40 17.43 -2.34 17.94
CA THR A 40 16.64 -1.23 17.34
C THR A 40 17.53 0.00 17.11
N GLN A 41 18.51 0.24 17.97
CA GLN A 41 19.44 1.37 17.84
C GLN A 41 20.37 1.21 16.63
N GLN A 42 20.84 0.00 16.32
CA GLN A 42 21.66 -0.27 15.15
C GLN A 42 20.87 -0.05 13.87
N ILE A 43 19.63 -0.54 13.81
CA ILE A 43 18.71 -0.33 12.69
C ILE A 43 18.44 1.16 12.50
N ALA A 44 18.09 1.87 13.59
CA ALA A 44 17.85 3.31 13.53
C ALA A 44 19.07 4.08 13.01
N LYS A 45 20.27 3.75 13.47
CA LYS A 45 21.51 4.37 13.03
C LYS A 45 21.77 4.14 11.54
N LEU A 46 21.45 2.96 11.04
CA LEU A 46 21.61 2.62 9.63
C LEU A 46 20.67 3.46 8.75
N ILE A 47 19.37 3.48 9.08
CA ILE A 47 18.37 4.30 8.35
C ILE A 47 18.74 5.79 8.41
N SER A 48 19.23 6.27 9.57
CA SER A 48 19.56 7.68 9.79
C SER A 48 20.81 8.15 9.05
N ARG A 49 21.57 7.27 8.38
CA ARG A 49 22.66 7.66 7.49
C ARG A 49 22.15 8.37 6.24
N ASP A 50 20.98 8.01 5.76
CA ASP A 50 20.27 8.72 4.70
C ASP A 50 19.36 9.79 5.31
N GLN A 51 19.80 11.05 5.25
CA GLN A 51 19.07 12.18 5.82
C GLN A 51 17.78 12.48 5.07
N VAL A 52 17.76 12.30 3.75
CA VAL A 52 16.56 12.56 2.92
C VAL A 52 15.51 11.51 3.20
N LEU A 53 15.88 10.24 3.18
CA LEU A 53 14.97 9.13 3.51
C LEU A 53 14.42 9.28 4.93
N SER A 54 15.29 9.58 5.92
CA SER A 54 14.88 9.77 7.31
C SER A 54 13.88 10.91 7.46
N ALA A 55 14.11 12.03 6.78
CA ALA A 55 13.18 13.17 6.82
C ALA A 55 11.81 12.80 6.21
N LYS A 56 11.80 12.10 5.07
CA LYS A 56 10.58 11.61 4.42
C LYS A 56 9.82 10.62 5.33
N VAL A 57 10.49 9.64 5.90
CA VAL A 57 9.89 8.67 6.83
C VAL A 57 9.32 9.38 8.05
N LEU A 58 10.07 10.29 8.69
CA LEU A 58 9.60 11.04 9.85
C LEU A 58 8.41 11.96 9.51
N LYS A 59 8.37 12.53 8.31
CA LYS A 59 7.21 13.30 7.83
C LYS A 59 5.97 12.42 7.75
N MET A 60 6.07 11.21 7.19
CA MET A 60 4.96 10.26 7.14
C MET A 60 4.53 9.78 8.52
N VAL A 61 5.47 9.43 9.40
CA VAL A 61 5.16 9.02 10.78
C VAL A 61 4.41 10.09 11.56
N ASN A 62 4.71 11.36 11.32
CA ASN A 62 4.05 12.48 11.96
C ASN A 62 2.76 12.94 11.24
N SER A 63 2.33 12.23 10.21
CA SER A 63 1.07 12.54 9.54
C SER A 63 -0.13 12.12 10.40
N PRO A 64 -1.30 12.71 10.16
CA PRO A 64 -2.54 12.35 10.86
C PRO A 64 -2.89 10.86 10.80
N ILE A 65 -2.49 10.14 9.75
CA ILE A 65 -2.70 8.69 9.60
C ILE A 65 -2.36 7.92 10.88
N TYR A 66 -1.28 8.32 11.57
CA TYR A 66 -0.80 7.61 12.76
C TYR A 66 -1.31 8.22 14.08
N GLY A 67 -1.82 9.46 14.05
CA GLY A 67 -2.52 10.10 15.18
C GLY A 67 -1.68 10.22 16.46
N PHE A 68 -0.37 10.37 16.36
CA PHE A 68 0.46 10.55 17.56
C PHE A 68 0.22 11.91 18.20
N PRO A 69 0.00 11.99 19.54
CA PRO A 69 -0.26 13.25 20.23
C PRO A 69 0.95 14.17 20.32
N GLY A 70 2.14 13.67 19.96
CA GLY A 70 3.40 14.41 20.01
C GLY A 70 4.27 14.14 18.81
N ARG A 71 5.15 15.10 18.48
CA ARG A 71 6.06 14.97 17.33
C ARG A 71 7.14 13.92 17.57
N ILE A 72 7.23 12.95 16.66
CA ILE A 72 8.31 11.98 16.60
C ILE A 72 9.47 12.58 15.81
N SER A 73 10.62 12.74 16.47
CA SER A 73 11.77 13.48 15.92
C SER A 73 12.95 12.57 15.54
N THR A 74 12.88 11.27 15.85
CA THR A 74 13.97 10.33 15.55
C THR A 74 13.45 9.00 14.99
N ILE A 75 14.21 8.39 14.08
CA ILE A 75 13.93 7.05 13.55
C ILE A 75 13.91 6.00 14.66
N GLN A 76 14.77 6.13 15.67
CA GLN A 76 14.77 5.21 16.81
C GLN A 76 13.43 5.25 17.59
N HIS A 77 12.90 6.44 17.82
CA HIS A 77 11.60 6.60 18.48
C HIS A 77 10.46 6.06 17.61
N ALA A 78 10.49 6.32 16.30
CA ALA A 78 9.55 5.77 15.35
C ALA A 78 9.56 4.23 15.36
N LEU A 79 10.73 3.60 15.35
CA LEU A 79 10.88 2.14 15.43
C LEU A 79 10.35 1.55 16.73
N VAL A 80 10.53 2.25 17.86
CA VAL A 80 10.01 1.79 19.17
C VAL A 80 8.48 1.84 19.20
N LEU A 81 7.87 2.87 18.61
CA LEU A 81 6.42 3.07 18.64
C LEU A 81 5.68 2.23 17.60
N LEU A 82 6.19 2.19 16.37
CA LEU A 82 5.52 1.62 15.20
C LEU A 82 6.01 0.21 14.85
N GLY A 83 7.15 -0.17 15.38
CA GLY A 83 7.79 -1.42 14.99
C GLY A 83 8.46 -1.37 13.62
N PHE A 84 9.16 -2.44 13.31
CA PHE A 84 9.97 -2.52 12.09
C PHE A 84 9.11 -2.65 10.82
N ASN A 85 8.02 -3.42 10.87
CA ASN A 85 7.17 -3.68 9.70
C ASN A 85 6.58 -2.40 9.11
N VAL A 86 6.08 -1.53 9.99
CA VAL A 86 5.54 -0.21 9.59
C VAL A 86 6.65 0.65 9.00
N ILE A 87 7.78 0.77 9.68
CA ILE A 87 8.92 1.58 9.19
C ILE A 87 9.44 1.06 7.85
N LYS A 88 9.53 -0.25 7.67
CA LYS A 88 9.89 -0.87 6.37
C LYS A 88 8.92 -0.47 5.26
N GLY A 89 7.62 -0.56 5.51
CA GLY A 89 6.59 -0.15 4.55
C GLY A 89 6.68 1.33 4.21
N LEU A 90 6.93 2.20 5.21
CA LEU A 90 7.10 3.64 4.99
C LEU A 90 8.34 3.97 4.16
N ILE A 91 9.45 3.26 4.38
CA ILE A 91 10.66 3.42 3.56
C ILE A 91 10.35 3.04 2.10
N ILE A 92 9.64 1.94 1.87
CA ILE A 92 9.23 1.54 0.53
C ILE A 92 8.31 2.60 -0.10
N SER A 93 7.28 3.05 0.62
CA SER A 93 6.34 4.06 0.13
C SER A 93 7.04 5.37 -0.24
N THR A 94 7.98 5.84 0.59
CA THR A 94 8.77 7.04 0.28
C THR A 94 9.66 6.87 -0.94
N SER A 95 10.14 5.65 -1.19
CA SER A 95 11.01 5.33 -2.33
C SER A 95 10.24 5.27 -3.66
N VAL A 96 8.95 4.90 -3.60
CA VAL A 96 8.10 4.82 -4.80
C VAL A 96 7.20 6.04 -5.00
N PHE A 97 7.23 7.01 -4.07
CA PHE A 97 6.37 8.20 -4.09
C PHE A 97 6.43 8.96 -5.43
N GLU A 98 7.62 9.32 -5.89
CA GLU A 98 7.80 10.06 -7.15
C GLU A 98 7.30 9.26 -8.34
N LEU A 99 7.43 7.94 -8.28
CA LEU A 99 6.95 7.03 -9.32
C LEU A 99 5.42 6.94 -9.31
N MET A 100 4.79 6.90 -8.14
CA MET A 100 3.33 6.91 -8.01
C MET A 100 2.74 8.19 -8.58
N THR A 101 3.29 9.35 -8.22
CA THR A 101 2.80 10.66 -8.65
C THR A 101 3.01 10.93 -10.14
N THR A 102 4.06 10.38 -10.74
CA THR A 102 4.38 10.58 -12.17
C THR A 102 3.75 9.53 -13.08
N SER A 103 3.56 8.30 -12.60
CA SER A 103 3.03 7.19 -13.40
C SER A 103 1.50 7.21 -13.54
N MET A 104 0.80 7.64 -12.49
CA MET A 104 -0.67 7.71 -12.46
C MET A 104 -1.10 8.89 -11.60
N VAL A 105 -1.74 9.87 -12.25
CA VAL A 105 -2.27 11.05 -11.56
C VAL A 105 -3.32 10.62 -10.53
N GLY A 106 -3.19 11.08 -9.29
CA GLY A 106 -4.11 10.79 -8.19
C GLY A 106 -3.85 9.47 -7.46
N LEU A 107 -2.91 8.63 -7.92
CA LEU A 107 -2.64 7.34 -7.28
C LEU A 107 -2.05 7.50 -5.87
N TRP A 108 -1.22 8.51 -5.66
CA TRP A 108 -0.67 8.79 -4.35
C TRP A 108 -1.76 9.23 -3.36
N GLU A 109 -2.60 10.16 -3.76
CA GLU A 109 -3.73 10.66 -2.96
C GLU A 109 -4.69 9.52 -2.62
N HIS A 110 -5.02 8.67 -3.58
CA HIS A 110 -5.80 7.44 -3.36
C HIS A 110 -5.15 6.53 -2.32
N SER A 111 -3.86 6.26 -2.46
CA SER A 111 -3.11 5.38 -1.54
C SER A 111 -3.05 5.95 -0.12
N VAL A 112 -2.90 7.28 0.02
CA VAL A 112 -2.96 7.97 1.31
C VAL A 112 -4.35 7.85 1.92
N GLY A 113 -5.41 8.09 1.15
CA GLY A 113 -6.78 7.90 1.59
C GLY A 113 -7.03 6.45 2.06
N CYS A 114 -6.55 5.46 1.30
CA CYS A 114 -6.63 4.05 1.69
C CYS A 114 -5.87 3.76 3.00
N ALA A 115 -4.72 4.39 3.23
CA ALA A 115 -4.00 4.25 4.49
C ALA A 115 -4.80 4.81 5.68
N MET A 116 -5.42 5.98 5.52
CA MET A 116 -6.30 6.59 6.53
C MET A 116 -7.50 5.68 6.83
N ALA A 117 -8.21 5.25 5.79
CA ALA A 117 -9.36 4.37 5.92
C ALA A 117 -8.99 3.04 6.59
N CYS A 118 -7.90 2.40 6.19
CA CYS A 118 -7.43 1.15 6.79
C CYS A 118 -7.06 1.31 8.27
N ASN A 119 -6.43 2.43 8.65
CA ASN A 119 -6.15 2.73 10.06
C ASN A 119 -7.44 2.89 10.86
N ALA A 120 -8.39 3.70 10.36
CA ALA A 120 -9.67 3.95 11.02
C ALA A 120 -10.49 2.66 11.15
N ILE A 121 -10.58 1.84 10.10
CA ILE A 121 -11.24 0.52 10.12
C ILE A 121 -10.61 -0.38 11.18
N ALA A 122 -9.28 -0.47 11.22
CA ALA A 122 -8.57 -1.33 12.17
C ALA A 122 -8.80 -0.88 13.62
N ARG A 123 -8.83 0.44 13.87
CA ARG A 123 -9.17 1.02 15.18
C ARG A 123 -10.61 0.73 15.59
N GLU A 124 -11.58 0.97 14.69
CA GLU A 124 -13.00 0.71 14.98
C GLU A 124 -13.28 -0.79 15.20
N ALA A 125 -12.59 -1.67 14.48
CA ALA A 125 -12.64 -3.13 14.70
C ALA A 125 -11.85 -3.61 15.95
N GLY A 126 -11.16 -2.71 16.66
CA GLY A 126 -10.39 -3.03 17.86
C GLY A 126 -9.16 -3.89 17.60
N PHE A 127 -8.57 -3.80 16.40
CA PHE A 127 -7.35 -4.56 16.07
C PHE A 127 -6.11 -3.93 16.72
N LYS A 128 -5.15 -4.79 17.06
CA LYS A 128 -3.84 -4.36 17.49
C LYS A 128 -3.06 -3.83 16.28
N GLU A 129 -2.19 -2.87 16.53
CA GLU A 129 -1.26 -2.33 15.53
C GLU A 129 -1.96 -1.81 14.26
N PRO A 130 -2.96 -0.89 14.38
CA PRO A 130 -3.70 -0.34 13.24
C PRO A 130 -2.78 0.29 12.19
N GLU A 131 -1.58 0.68 12.58
CA GLU A 131 -0.54 1.24 11.72
C GLU A 131 -0.04 0.24 10.65
N GLU A 132 -0.06 -1.06 10.92
CA GLU A 132 0.27 -2.09 9.91
C GLU A 132 -0.79 -2.16 8.80
N TYR A 133 -2.07 -1.98 9.15
CA TYR A 133 -3.17 -1.90 8.19
C TYR A 133 -3.08 -0.64 7.33
N ALA A 134 -2.69 0.49 7.92
CA ALA A 134 -2.44 1.72 7.19
C ALA A 134 -1.35 1.53 6.12
N VAL A 135 -0.25 0.88 6.48
CA VAL A 135 0.83 0.58 5.52
C VAL A 135 0.36 -0.34 4.40
N ALA A 136 -0.47 -1.33 4.71
CA ALA A 136 -1.04 -2.20 3.69
C ALA A 136 -1.94 -1.40 2.72
N GLY A 137 -2.77 -0.49 3.23
CA GLY A 137 -3.57 0.44 2.41
C GLY A 137 -2.70 1.35 1.55
N LEU A 138 -1.59 1.88 2.09
CA LEU A 138 -0.67 2.74 1.35
C LEU A 138 0.02 2.03 0.17
N LEU A 139 0.23 0.72 0.27
CA LEU A 139 0.99 -0.08 -0.71
C LEU A 139 0.10 -0.96 -1.61
N HIS A 140 -1.22 -0.99 -1.41
CA HIS A 140 -2.09 -1.97 -2.06
C HIS A 140 -2.06 -1.91 -3.59
N ASP A 141 -1.82 -0.75 -4.15
CA ASP A 141 -1.79 -0.47 -5.58
C ASP A 141 -0.37 -0.39 -6.20
N LEU A 142 0.64 -0.77 -5.44
CA LEU A 142 2.05 -0.74 -5.89
C LEU A 142 2.27 -1.47 -7.23
N GLY A 143 1.56 -2.56 -7.46
CA GLY A 143 1.65 -3.32 -8.71
C GLY A 143 1.32 -2.51 -9.96
N LYS A 144 0.43 -1.50 -9.88
CA LYS A 144 0.12 -0.59 -10.98
C LYS A 144 1.33 0.25 -11.38
N VAL A 145 2.09 0.73 -10.38
CA VAL A 145 3.34 1.48 -10.59
C VAL A 145 4.38 0.60 -11.29
N ILE A 146 4.47 -0.66 -10.87
CA ILE A 146 5.41 -1.62 -11.50
C ILE A 146 5.04 -1.84 -12.97
N VAL A 147 3.75 -1.98 -13.30
CA VAL A 147 3.31 -2.08 -14.71
C VAL A 147 3.69 -0.82 -15.49
N ALA A 148 3.42 0.35 -14.94
CA ALA A 148 3.73 1.62 -15.60
C ALA A 148 5.23 1.77 -15.91
N LEU A 149 6.08 1.33 -15.01
CA LEU A 149 7.54 1.41 -15.17
C LEU A 149 8.10 0.36 -16.13
N GLN A 150 7.59 -0.86 -16.04
CA GLN A 150 8.21 -2.01 -16.70
C GLN A 150 7.56 -2.38 -18.02
N MET A 151 6.30 -2.02 -18.17
CA MET A 151 5.50 -2.36 -19.34
C MET A 151 4.67 -1.13 -19.80
N PRO A 152 5.31 0.01 -20.13
CA PRO A 152 4.59 1.25 -20.44
C PRO A 152 3.60 1.07 -21.61
N ALA A 153 3.92 0.29 -22.63
CA ALA A 153 2.99 0.00 -23.72
C ALA A 153 1.74 -0.78 -23.22
N ALA A 154 1.90 -1.74 -22.32
CA ALA A 154 0.76 -2.43 -21.73
C ALA A 154 -0.08 -1.50 -20.83
N LYS A 155 0.58 -0.59 -20.10
CA LYS A 155 -0.10 0.45 -19.32
C LYS A 155 -0.98 1.33 -20.21
N GLU A 156 -0.45 1.80 -21.34
CA GLU A 156 -1.22 2.59 -22.32
C GLU A 156 -2.43 1.83 -22.86
N GLU A 157 -2.28 0.52 -23.14
CA GLU A 157 -3.36 -0.35 -23.58
C GLU A 157 -4.43 -0.53 -22.50
N ILE A 158 -4.02 -0.73 -21.24
CA ILE A 158 -4.91 -0.81 -20.07
C ILE A 158 -5.71 0.49 -19.93
N ASP A 159 -5.04 1.64 -19.93
CA ASP A 159 -5.67 2.94 -19.77
C ASP A 159 -6.67 3.23 -20.93
N ALA A 160 -6.33 2.84 -22.16
CA ALA A 160 -7.22 2.99 -23.29
C ALA A 160 -8.48 2.12 -23.12
N MET A 161 -8.31 0.88 -22.68
CA MET A 161 -9.40 -0.06 -22.47
C MET A 161 -10.33 0.38 -21.32
N VAL A 162 -9.76 0.85 -20.22
CA VAL A 162 -10.53 1.44 -19.08
C VAL A 162 -11.43 2.56 -19.58
N ARG A 163 -10.88 3.52 -20.35
CA ARG A 163 -11.65 4.68 -20.87
C ARG A 163 -12.70 4.31 -21.91
N GLN A 164 -12.42 3.31 -22.77
CA GLN A 164 -13.31 2.96 -23.88
C GLN A 164 -14.44 2.02 -23.49
N GLU A 165 -14.15 1.11 -22.56
CA GLU A 165 -15.09 0.04 -22.15
C GLU A 165 -15.66 0.28 -20.75
N GLU A 166 -15.32 1.39 -20.10
CA GLU A 166 -15.74 1.73 -18.72
C GLU A 166 -15.51 0.58 -17.72
N LEU A 167 -14.33 -0.03 -17.81
CA LEU A 167 -13.96 -1.19 -16.97
C LEU A 167 -13.31 -0.75 -15.67
N LEU A 168 -13.43 -1.61 -14.66
CA LEU A 168 -12.51 -1.59 -13.53
C LEU A 168 -11.07 -1.81 -14.02
N TYR A 169 -10.12 -1.07 -13.47
CA TYR A 169 -8.70 -1.16 -13.83
C TYR A 169 -8.18 -2.60 -13.76
N LEU A 170 -8.53 -3.30 -12.68
CA LEU A 170 -8.20 -4.72 -12.50
C LEU A 170 -8.66 -5.62 -13.66
N ASP A 171 -9.85 -5.36 -14.21
CA ASP A 171 -10.39 -6.20 -15.28
C ASP A 171 -9.73 -5.88 -16.63
N ALA A 172 -9.38 -4.63 -16.87
CA ALA A 172 -8.54 -4.23 -18.00
C ALA A 172 -7.13 -4.86 -17.91
N GLU A 173 -6.49 -4.83 -16.73
CA GLU A 173 -5.22 -5.53 -16.50
C GLU A 173 -5.31 -7.02 -16.82
N LYS A 174 -6.35 -7.70 -16.34
CA LYS A 174 -6.55 -9.14 -16.63
C LYS A 174 -6.75 -9.41 -18.12
N LYS A 175 -7.42 -8.51 -18.86
CA LYS A 175 -7.58 -8.65 -20.31
C LYS A 175 -6.23 -8.47 -21.05
N VAL A 176 -5.47 -7.45 -20.71
CA VAL A 176 -4.20 -7.10 -21.37
C VAL A 176 -3.06 -8.01 -20.91
N LEU A 177 -2.86 -8.16 -19.58
CA LEU A 177 -1.72 -8.88 -19.01
C LEU A 177 -2.02 -10.36 -18.71
N GLY A 178 -3.32 -10.69 -18.45
CA GLY A 178 -3.78 -11.99 -17.97
C GLY A 178 -3.68 -12.17 -16.47
N PHE A 179 -3.32 -11.13 -15.74
CA PHE A 179 -3.32 -11.02 -14.27
C PHE A 179 -3.47 -9.56 -13.88
N GLY A 180 -3.86 -9.31 -12.63
CA GLY A 180 -4.00 -7.97 -12.09
C GLY A 180 -2.81 -7.57 -11.23
N HIS A 181 -2.81 -6.27 -10.81
CA HIS A 181 -1.81 -5.71 -9.90
C HIS A 181 -1.77 -6.43 -8.53
N ASP A 182 -2.86 -7.05 -8.09
CA ASP A 182 -2.92 -7.93 -6.92
C ASP A 182 -1.88 -9.05 -6.98
N ARG A 183 -1.73 -9.67 -8.17
CA ARG A 183 -0.71 -10.69 -8.42
C ARG A 183 0.69 -10.13 -8.44
N ILE A 184 0.86 -8.95 -9.04
CA ILE A 184 2.15 -8.26 -9.11
C ILE A 184 2.58 -7.89 -7.69
N ASN A 185 1.68 -7.38 -6.87
CA ASN A 185 1.92 -7.10 -5.46
C ASN A 185 2.46 -8.34 -4.71
N ALA A 186 1.88 -9.52 -4.94
CA ALA A 186 2.39 -10.75 -4.32
C ALA A 186 3.83 -11.04 -4.73
N TRP A 187 4.17 -10.89 -6.02
CA TRP A 187 5.53 -11.15 -6.52
C TRP A 187 6.54 -10.13 -5.99
N VAL A 188 6.17 -8.86 -5.97
CA VAL A 188 7.00 -7.77 -5.43
C VAL A 188 7.22 -7.95 -3.93
N ALA A 189 6.16 -8.29 -3.19
CA ALA A 189 6.24 -8.56 -1.76
C ALA A 189 7.21 -9.71 -1.44
N ASP A 190 7.19 -10.79 -2.25
CA ASP A 190 8.16 -11.88 -2.12
C ASP A 190 9.58 -11.42 -2.45
N HIS A 191 9.76 -10.67 -3.53
CA HIS A 191 11.07 -10.18 -3.95
C HIS A 191 11.69 -9.22 -2.92
N TRP A 192 10.87 -8.40 -2.27
CA TRP A 192 11.31 -7.45 -1.26
C TRP A 192 11.24 -7.99 0.17
N ASN A 193 10.96 -9.29 0.35
CA ASN A 193 10.81 -9.93 1.64
C ASN A 193 9.88 -9.16 2.59
N LEU A 194 8.71 -8.73 2.09
CA LEU A 194 7.72 -8.06 2.93
C LEU A 194 7.16 -9.03 3.98
N PRO A 195 6.77 -8.51 5.17
CA PRO A 195 6.04 -9.31 6.15
C PRO A 195 4.81 -9.98 5.55
N LEU A 196 4.54 -11.21 5.97
CA LEU A 196 3.47 -12.03 5.37
C LEU A 196 2.08 -11.38 5.48
N ASN A 197 1.80 -10.70 6.59
CA ASN A 197 0.55 -9.96 6.78
C ASN A 197 0.39 -8.82 5.76
N LEU A 198 1.43 -8.01 5.52
CA LEU A 198 1.43 -6.97 4.50
C LEU A 198 1.26 -7.55 3.10
N LYS A 199 2.02 -8.61 2.76
CA LYS A 199 1.87 -9.33 1.49
C LYS A 199 0.43 -9.75 1.25
N ILE A 200 -0.22 -10.36 2.26
CA ILE A 200 -1.61 -10.83 2.15
C ILE A 200 -2.57 -9.66 1.99
N GLY A 201 -2.38 -8.56 2.72
CA GLY A 201 -3.17 -7.36 2.58
C GLY A 201 -3.15 -6.82 1.15
N ILE A 202 -1.95 -6.53 0.64
CA ILE A 202 -1.80 -5.90 -0.68
C ILE A 202 -2.09 -6.83 -1.86
N ALA A 203 -1.94 -8.14 -1.70
CA ALA A 203 -2.23 -9.13 -2.75
C ALA A 203 -3.65 -9.67 -2.68
N GLY A 204 -4.32 -9.57 -1.53
CA GLY A 204 -5.63 -10.18 -1.29
C GLY A 204 -6.81 -9.21 -1.39
N HIS A 205 -6.59 -7.92 -1.49
CA HIS A 205 -7.64 -6.91 -1.35
C HIS A 205 -8.79 -7.01 -2.37
N HIS A 206 -8.57 -7.57 -3.54
CA HIS A 206 -9.65 -7.83 -4.51
C HIS A 206 -10.41 -9.14 -4.30
N ARG A 207 -9.94 -10.00 -3.40
CA ARG A 207 -10.59 -11.27 -3.01
C ARG A 207 -10.34 -11.54 -1.53
N PRO A 208 -10.80 -10.64 -0.65
CA PRO A 208 -10.35 -10.55 0.73
C PRO A 208 -10.65 -11.80 1.55
N VAL A 209 -11.82 -12.40 1.38
CA VAL A 209 -12.26 -13.56 2.16
C VAL A 209 -11.57 -14.87 1.77
N THR A 210 -10.94 -14.92 0.59
CA THR A 210 -10.16 -16.09 0.16
C THR A 210 -8.72 -16.08 0.65
N ALA A 211 -8.27 -14.99 1.30
CA ALA A 211 -6.93 -14.85 1.81
C ALA A 211 -6.68 -15.82 2.98
N GLN A 212 -5.72 -16.73 2.79
CA GLN A 212 -5.30 -17.65 3.85
C GLN A 212 -4.42 -16.90 4.87
N HIS A 213 -4.40 -17.35 6.11
CA HIS A 213 -3.60 -16.88 7.25
C HIS A 213 -4.00 -15.51 7.84
N TYR A 214 -4.15 -14.44 7.03
CA TYR A 214 -4.45 -13.09 7.52
C TYR A 214 -5.64 -12.46 6.78
N PRO A 215 -6.83 -13.12 6.75
CA PRO A 215 -7.96 -12.61 5.97
C PRO A 215 -8.42 -11.21 6.42
N LYS A 216 -8.31 -10.89 7.71
CA LYS A 216 -8.66 -9.58 8.24
C LYS A 216 -7.84 -8.44 7.60
N MET A 217 -6.54 -8.67 7.35
CA MET A 217 -5.69 -7.68 6.69
C MET A 217 -6.19 -7.38 5.28
N ALA A 218 -6.49 -8.42 4.48
CA ALA A 218 -7.04 -8.25 3.13
C ALA A 218 -8.45 -7.61 3.16
N CYS A 219 -9.29 -7.97 4.14
CA CYS A 219 -10.62 -7.37 4.29
C CYS A 219 -10.55 -5.88 4.63
N VAL A 220 -9.65 -5.48 5.53
CA VAL A 220 -9.48 -4.06 5.87
C VAL A 220 -9.04 -3.26 4.65
N VAL A 221 -8.07 -3.77 3.88
CA VAL A 221 -7.60 -3.07 2.67
C VAL A 221 -8.70 -3.02 1.61
N HIS A 222 -9.47 -4.11 1.43
CA HIS A 222 -10.61 -4.13 0.52
C HIS A 222 -11.67 -3.07 0.87
N VAL A 223 -12.10 -3.05 2.13
CA VAL A 223 -13.12 -2.08 2.59
C VAL A 223 -12.57 -0.67 2.48
N GLY A 224 -11.32 -0.44 2.87
CA GLY A 224 -10.66 0.87 2.75
C GLY A 224 -10.61 1.38 1.31
N ASP A 225 -10.20 0.54 0.35
CA ASP A 225 -10.18 0.88 -1.08
C ASP A 225 -11.57 1.26 -1.58
N VAL A 226 -12.60 0.45 -1.28
CA VAL A 226 -13.98 0.74 -1.70
C VAL A 226 -14.48 2.07 -1.12
N LEU A 227 -14.25 2.35 0.16
CA LEU A 227 -14.68 3.58 0.80
C LEU A 227 -14.00 4.81 0.18
N VAL A 228 -12.68 4.74 -0.04
CA VAL A 228 -11.91 5.85 -0.62
C VAL A 228 -12.34 6.14 -2.04
N ARG A 229 -12.63 5.12 -2.85
CA ARG A 229 -13.16 5.28 -4.19
C ARG A 229 -14.59 5.84 -4.20
N THR A 230 -15.41 5.49 -3.21
CA THR A 230 -16.74 6.08 -3.01
C THR A 230 -16.66 7.57 -2.67
N LEU A 231 -15.60 8.00 -1.98
CA LEU A 231 -15.32 9.40 -1.66
C LEU A 231 -14.60 10.16 -2.79
N GLU A 232 -14.29 9.48 -3.91
CA GLU A 232 -13.56 10.05 -5.06
C GLU A 232 -12.20 10.66 -4.67
N LEU A 233 -11.51 10.05 -3.68
CA LEU A 233 -10.22 10.51 -3.22
C LEU A 233 -9.09 10.00 -4.12
N GLY A 234 -8.47 10.90 -4.85
CA GLY A 234 -7.44 10.56 -5.81
C GLY A 234 -7.99 9.66 -6.93
N SER A 235 -7.16 8.78 -7.48
CA SER A 235 -7.59 7.87 -8.55
C SER A 235 -6.88 6.52 -8.45
N GLY A 236 -7.66 5.44 -8.44
CA GLY A 236 -7.17 4.07 -8.59
C GLY A 236 -6.90 3.66 -10.05
N GLY A 237 -7.07 4.60 -11.01
CA GLY A 237 -6.85 4.37 -12.44
C GLY A 237 -8.13 4.19 -13.26
N ASP A 238 -9.28 4.14 -12.62
CA ASP A 238 -10.62 4.16 -13.22
C ASP A 238 -11.59 4.92 -12.32
N ASP A 239 -12.76 5.28 -12.85
CA ASP A 239 -13.81 6.04 -12.15
C ASP A 239 -14.91 5.12 -11.57
N GLN A 240 -14.67 3.80 -11.54
CA GLN A 240 -15.65 2.83 -11.06
C GLN A 240 -15.42 2.53 -9.57
N VAL A 241 -16.50 2.31 -8.82
CA VAL A 241 -16.42 1.81 -7.45
C VAL A 241 -16.58 0.28 -7.48
N PRO A 242 -15.59 -0.50 -7.03
CA PRO A 242 -15.70 -1.95 -6.99
C PRO A 242 -16.78 -2.37 -5.99
N ARG A 243 -17.37 -3.53 -6.26
CA ARG A 243 -18.37 -4.08 -5.36
C ARG A 243 -17.74 -4.43 -4.01
N LEU A 244 -18.31 -3.90 -2.93
CA LEU A 244 -17.96 -4.30 -1.58
C LEU A 244 -18.34 -5.77 -1.34
N ASP A 245 -17.38 -6.54 -0.85
CA ASP A 245 -17.63 -7.93 -0.44
C ASP A 245 -18.33 -7.93 0.94
N PRO A 246 -19.59 -8.38 1.04
CA PRO A 246 -20.33 -8.36 2.30
C PRO A 246 -19.71 -9.27 3.36
N ASP A 247 -19.04 -10.35 2.94
CA ASP A 247 -18.36 -11.26 3.86
C ASP A 247 -17.11 -10.60 4.48
N ALA A 248 -16.52 -9.59 3.81
CA ALA A 248 -15.43 -8.82 4.38
C ALA A 248 -15.88 -8.04 5.61
N LEU A 249 -17.02 -7.34 5.56
CA LEU A 249 -17.59 -6.64 6.72
C LEU A 249 -17.95 -7.60 7.85
N ALA A 250 -18.56 -8.74 7.52
CA ALA A 250 -18.92 -9.77 8.50
C ALA A 250 -17.68 -10.32 9.22
N LEU A 251 -16.56 -10.55 8.49
CA LEU A 251 -15.31 -11.04 9.05
C LEU A 251 -14.62 -10.00 9.94
N LEU A 252 -14.76 -8.71 9.61
CA LEU A 252 -14.28 -7.60 10.42
C LEU A 252 -15.19 -7.32 11.62
N GLN A 253 -16.41 -7.88 11.66
CA GLN A 253 -17.44 -7.63 12.67
C GLN A 253 -17.86 -6.15 12.72
N LEU A 254 -17.90 -5.50 11.56
CA LEU A 254 -18.32 -4.11 11.43
C LEU A 254 -19.77 -4.03 10.94
N ASP A 255 -20.56 -3.20 11.59
CA ASP A 255 -21.88 -2.80 11.11
C ASP A 255 -21.81 -1.48 10.30
N LEU A 256 -22.93 -1.11 9.69
CA LEU A 256 -22.99 0.11 8.87
C LEU A 256 -22.74 1.39 9.68
N GLY A 257 -23.18 1.44 10.96
CA GLY A 257 -22.93 2.59 11.81
C GLY A 257 -21.45 2.78 12.14
N GLN A 258 -20.69 1.69 12.21
CA GLN A 258 -19.25 1.73 12.37
C GLN A 258 -18.54 2.13 11.06
N VAL A 259 -19.07 1.70 9.91
CA VAL A 259 -18.58 2.18 8.60
C VAL A 259 -18.80 3.69 8.44
N ASP A 260 -19.98 4.20 8.86
CA ASP A 260 -20.24 5.65 8.84
C ASP A 260 -19.23 6.43 9.68
N LYS A 261 -18.88 5.95 10.89
CA LYS A 261 -17.83 6.56 11.72
C LYS A 261 -16.47 6.55 11.04
N VAL A 262 -16.13 5.47 10.36
CA VAL A 262 -14.86 5.41 9.58
C VAL A 262 -14.87 6.48 8.50
N LEU A 263 -15.98 6.66 7.78
CA LEU A 263 -16.11 7.71 6.77
C LEU A 263 -15.99 9.11 7.36
N GLU A 264 -16.62 9.37 8.51
CA GLU A 264 -16.50 10.64 9.24
C GLU A 264 -15.04 10.95 9.57
N VAL A 265 -14.30 9.98 10.15
CA VAL A 265 -12.88 10.14 10.48
C VAL A 265 -12.04 10.44 9.24
N VAL A 266 -12.26 9.72 8.14
CA VAL A 266 -11.52 9.93 6.88
C VAL A 266 -11.81 11.33 6.32
N LEU A 267 -13.07 11.77 6.33
CA LEU A 267 -13.45 13.10 5.85
C LEU A 267 -12.84 14.23 6.70
N GLU A 268 -12.87 14.11 8.03
CA GLU A 268 -12.24 15.08 8.95
C GLU A 268 -10.73 15.19 8.71
N GLU A 269 -10.04 14.08 8.47
CA GLU A 269 -8.61 14.07 8.17
C GLU A 269 -8.30 14.72 6.82
N ILE A 270 -9.17 14.57 5.82
CA ILE A 270 -9.03 15.21 4.51
C ILE A 270 -9.21 16.72 4.59
N GLU A 271 -10.25 17.18 5.30
CA GLU A 271 -10.51 18.62 5.51
C GLU A 271 -9.36 19.30 6.26
N GLY A 272 -8.66 18.56 7.13
CA GLY A 272 -7.50 19.03 7.88
C GLY A 272 -6.21 19.20 7.06
N ASP A 273 -6.26 19.21 5.72
CA ASP A 273 -5.12 19.35 4.78
C ASP A 273 -4.12 18.18 4.81
N SER A 274 -4.58 17.01 5.28
CA SER A 274 -3.74 15.81 5.47
C SER A 274 -3.32 15.14 4.15
N LEU A 275 -4.04 15.38 3.06
CA LEU A 275 -3.73 14.86 1.72
C LEU A 275 -2.46 15.50 1.13
N SER A 276 -2.09 16.69 1.59
CA SER A 276 -0.86 17.36 1.17
C SER A 276 0.40 16.76 1.82
N MET A 277 0.42 15.43 2.05
CA MET A 277 1.67 14.73 2.39
C MET A 277 2.66 14.77 1.22
N GLY A 278 2.70 15.91 0.53
CA GLY A 278 3.71 16.18 -0.46
C GLY A 278 5.08 15.95 0.17
N LEU A 279 5.76 14.89 -0.23
CA LEU A 279 7.15 14.61 0.11
C LEU A 279 8.10 15.55 -0.67
N GLY A 280 7.52 16.58 -1.31
CA GLY A 280 8.25 17.62 -2.00
C GLY A 280 8.91 18.63 -1.08
#